data_cad97f3c14d0c37473bb04d2b45a739d
#
_entry.id   cad97f3c14d0c37473bb04d2b45a739d
#
_cell.length_a   1.000
_cell.length_b   1.000
_cell.length_c   1.000
_cell.angle_alpha   90.00
_cell.angle_beta   90.00
_cell.angle_gamma   90.00
#
_symmetry.space_group_name_H-M   'P 1'
#
loop_
_entity.id
_entity.type
_entity.pdbx_description
1 polymer ?
#
loop_
_entity_poly.entity_id
_entity_poly.type
_entity_poly.pdbx_seq_one_letter_code
_entity_poly.pdbx_strand_id
1 'polypeptide(L)'
;MHSAREGEPPLDSPNWRSAVCLCAVLRFVGSQRGAAGETSEDLPPRWLRATEAEGIIEGVKVSELGEFGLIERIREEVGAQDKATTILGPRSKLLIGIGDDAALWQSTAAAHLATTDTLVAGVHFPRENVSWSDLGWKALAANVSDIAAMGGTPEYALVTLALPDDFEVDDALALYRGMIAVGREYGVVIAGGDMVRSSEVTITVALTGRASESQRGEPLALRRNAARDGDLIAVSGSLGNAAGGLRLLVEARPSSPEAAAFLRRAQLRPQPRVELGQALLRTGIRCAIDISDGLAQDLRHVCEASGLGATVRVTDIPVSQHLSRTFPEDAVAMAVGGGEDYELLFTGPVGIVDRVRGRFAIPITVIGSLADDPARRVRFVDDAGQEVSFATAGWDHFAGGASLHTGQAGGADR
;
A
#
# COMPACT_ATOMS: atom_id res chain seq x y z
N MET A 1 15.29 -39.16 -53.64
CA MET A 1 15.25 -40.50 -53.00
C MET A 1 15.14 -40.27 -51.49
N HIS A 2 13.98 -40.60 -50.98
CA HIS A 2 13.58 -41.24 -49.72
C HIS A 2 14.09 -40.55 -48.43
N SER A 3 13.19 -39.90 -47.72
CA SER A 3 12.10 -40.35 -46.79
C SER A 3 12.63 -40.91 -45.48
N ALA A 4 12.28 -40.27 -44.41
CA ALA A 4 11.55 -40.88 -43.33
C ALA A 4 11.24 -39.83 -42.24
N ARG A 5 9.96 -39.77 -41.95
CA ARG A 5 9.31 -39.16 -40.76
C ARG A 5 9.50 -40.09 -39.57
N GLU A 6 9.33 -39.52 -38.42
CA GLU A 6 8.85 -40.12 -37.13
C GLU A 6 9.48 -39.33 -36.00
N GLY A 7 8.83 -38.80 -34.94
CA GLY A 7 7.50 -38.93 -34.44
C GLY A 7 7.42 -38.00 -33.25
N GLU A 8 6.40 -37.17 -33.18
CA GLU A 8 6.10 -36.37 -31.99
C GLU A 8 5.47 -37.26 -30.90
N PRO A 9 5.80 -37.06 -29.60
CA PRO A 9 5.00 -37.62 -28.53
C PRO A 9 3.80 -36.70 -28.20
N PRO A 10 2.67 -37.25 -27.72
CA PRO A 10 1.45 -36.50 -27.48
C PRO A 10 1.55 -35.62 -26.25
N LEU A 11 1.15 -34.36 -26.42
CA LEU A 11 0.91 -33.42 -25.34
C LEU A 11 -0.44 -33.74 -24.69
N ASP A 12 -0.41 -34.38 -23.52
CA ASP A 12 -1.54 -34.33 -22.59
C ASP A 12 -1.61 -32.92 -21.96
N SER A 13 -2.48 -32.11 -22.52
CA SER A 13 -2.82 -30.82 -21.97
C SER A 13 -3.95 -30.94 -20.94
N PRO A 14 -3.79 -30.39 -19.73
CA PRO A 14 -4.92 -30.23 -18.82
C PRO A 14 -5.87 -29.18 -19.41
N ASN A 15 -7.11 -29.51 -19.39
CA ASN A 15 -8.27 -28.83 -19.95
C ASN A 15 -8.49 -27.45 -19.29
N TRP A 16 -7.97 -26.37 -19.87
CA TRP A 16 -8.14 -24.99 -19.40
C TRP A 16 -9.45 -24.33 -19.88
N ARG A 17 -10.43 -25.11 -20.41
CA ARG A 17 -11.72 -24.61 -20.91
C ARG A 17 -12.81 -24.43 -19.84
N SER A 18 -12.47 -24.35 -18.56
CA SER A 18 -13.48 -24.16 -17.49
C SER A 18 -13.17 -23.03 -16.53
N ALA A 19 -12.27 -22.10 -16.85
CA ALA A 19 -12.17 -20.84 -16.14
C ALA A 19 -12.75 -19.72 -17.01
N VAL A 20 -14.05 -19.76 -17.19
CA VAL A 20 -14.79 -18.57 -17.63
C VAL A 20 -14.82 -17.66 -16.42
N CYS A 21 -14.09 -16.56 -16.51
CA CYS A 21 -14.22 -15.43 -15.60
C CYS A 21 -15.68 -14.97 -15.68
N LEU A 22 -16.53 -15.42 -14.76
CA LEU A 22 -17.87 -14.85 -14.55
C LEU A 22 -17.66 -13.52 -13.84
N CYS A 23 -17.52 -12.43 -14.62
CA CYS A 23 -17.87 -11.12 -14.10
C CYS A 23 -19.36 -11.18 -13.75
N ALA A 24 -19.69 -11.19 -12.45
CA ALA A 24 -21.05 -11.27 -11.98
C ALA A 24 -21.83 -10.03 -12.41
N VAL A 25 -22.66 -10.20 -13.42
CA VAL A 25 -23.60 -9.19 -13.91
C VAL A 25 -24.80 -9.15 -12.97
N LEU A 26 -24.86 -8.18 -12.08
CA LEU A 26 -26.04 -7.90 -11.25
C LEU A 26 -27.10 -7.24 -12.13
N ARG A 27 -27.96 -8.03 -12.78
CA ARG A 27 -29.21 -7.55 -13.37
C ARG A 27 -30.27 -7.39 -12.30
N PHE A 28 -30.63 -6.18 -11.99
CA PHE A 28 -31.83 -5.84 -11.24
C PHE A 28 -33.07 -6.06 -12.13
N VAL A 29 -33.86 -7.10 -11.85
CA VAL A 29 -35.19 -7.26 -12.44
C VAL A 29 -36.18 -6.43 -11.62
N GLY A 30 -36.59 -5.30 -12.18
CA GLY A 30 -37.69 -4.50 -11.65
C GLY A 30 -39.01 -5.30 -11.62
N SER A 31 -39.67 -5.39 -10.47
CA SER A 31 -40.95 -6.05 -10.28
C SER A 31 -42.06 -5.34 -11.01
N GLN A 32 -42.69 -5.99 -11.95
CA GLN A 32 -44.08 -5.71 -12.32
C GLN A 32 -45.02 -6.62 -11.54
N ARG A 33 -46.02 -6.05 -10.91
CA ARG A 33 -47.08 -6.72 -10.17
C ARG A 33 -47.99 -7.50 -11.14
N GLY A 34 -48.21 -8.75 -10.85
CA GLY A 34 -49.30 -9.58 -11.44
C GLY A 34 -49.72 -10.63 -10.43
N ALA A 35 -51.00 -10.69 -10.14
CA ALA A 35 -51.64 -11.39 -9.02
C ALA A 35 -51.76 -12.90 -9.22
N ALA A 36 -51.88 -13.59 -8.08
CA ALA A 36 -52.57 -14.83 -7.77
C ALA A 36 -51.82 -16.15 -7.93
N GLY A 37 -51.68 -16.89 -6.81
CA GLY A 37 -51.40 -18.31 -6.72
C GLY A 37 -50.64 -18.70 -5.48
N GLU A 38 -51.33 -18.82 -4.32
CA GLU A 38 -50.79 -19.43 -3.11
C GLU A 38 -50.47 -20.91 -3.34
N THR A 39 -49.20 -21.32 -3.10
CA THR A 39 -48.86 -22.62 -2.52
C THR A 39 -47.41 -22.62 -2.01
N SER A 40 -47.27 -23.04 -0.74
CA SER A 40 -46.07 -23.54 -0.02
C SER A 40 -44.85 -22.65 0.16
N GLU A 41 -44.73 -22.15 1.38
CA GLU A 41 -43.51 -21.95 2.17
C GLU A 41 -42.21 -21.59 1.40
N ASP A 42 -42.15 -20.42 0.79
CA ASP A 42 -40.90 -19.73 0.49
C ASP A 42 -40.52 -18.89 1.74
N LEU A 43 -39.89 -19.56 2.72
CA LEU A 43 -39.16 -18.85 3.76
C LEU A 43 -38.00 -18.08 3.08
N PRO A 44 -37.85 -16.76 3.30
CA PRO A 44 -36.75 -16.03 2.74
C PRO A 44 -35.41 -16.65 3.16
N PRO A 45 -34.38 -16.61 2.34
CA PRO A 45 -33.07 -17.15 2.68
C PRO A 45 -32.60 -16.66 4.06
N ARG A 46 -31.93 -17.52 4.80
CA ARG A 46 -31.55 -17.31 6.21
C ARG A 46 -30.83 -15.96 6.45
N TRP A 47 -30.16 -15.41 5.43
CA TRP A 47 -29.48 -14.12 5.50
C TRP A 47 -30.43 -12.91 5.49
N LEU A 48 -31.64 -13.03 4.91
CA LEU A 48 -32.64 -11.93 4.93
C LEU A 48 -33.28 -11.74 6.35
N ARG A 49 -33.12 -12.70 7.24
CA ARG A 49 -33.62 -12.61 8.63
C ARG A 49 -32.63 -11.93 9.57
N ALA A 50 -31.38 -11.71 9.15
CA ALA A 50 -30.34 -11.07 9.97
C ALA A 50 -30.39 -9.53 9.93
N THR A 51 -31.28 -8.92 9.12
CA THR A 51 -31.33 -7.46 8.92
C THR A 51 -32.17 -6.67 9.94
N GLU A 52 -32.75 -7.32 10.93
CA GLU A 52 -33.60 -6.62 11.92
C GLU A 52 -33.02 -6.50 13.33
N ALA A 53 -31.74 -6.82 13.53
CA ALA A 53 -31.07 -6.56 14.80
C ALA A 53 -29.76 -5.80 14.50
N GLU A 54 -29.62 -4.61 15.09
CA GLU A 54 -28.32 -3.97 15.35
C GLU A 54 -27.50 -4.85 16.32
N GLY A 55 -27.16 -6.07 15.89
CA GLY A 55 -26.43 -7.07 16.65
C GLY A 55 -25.07 -7.30 16.01
N ILE A 56 -24.03 -7.19 16.81
CA ILE A 56 -22.69 -7.69 16.53
C ILE A 56 -22.82 -9.11 15.97
N ILE A 57 -22.42 -9.32 14.70
CA ILE A 57 -22.40 -10.65 14.07
C ILE A 57 -21.09 -11.32 14.46
N GLU A 58 -20.96 -11.74 15.73
CA GLU A 58 -19.82 -12.54 16.17
C GLU A 58 -19.88 -13.94 15.56
N GLY A 59 -18.81 -14.38 14.92
CA GLY A 59 -18.60 -15.76 14.48
C GLY A 59 -19.23 -16.16 13.14
N VAL A 60 -19.70 -15.22 12.31
CA VAL A 60 -20.21 -15.56 10.97
C VAL A 60 -19.07 -15.65 9.97
N LYS A 61 -18.94 -16.80 9.30
CA LYS A 61 -17.94 -17.02 8.26
C LYS A 61 -18.36 -16.42 6.91
N VAL A 62 -17.38 -15.98 6.11
CA VAL A 62 -17.63 -15.52 4.74
C VAL A 62 -18.34 -16.60 3.92
N SER A 63 -17.97 -17.88 4.08
CA SER A 63 -18.63 -19.01 3.42
C SER A 63 -20.12 -19.19 3.81
N GLU A 64 -20.53 -18.74 4.99
CA GLU A 64 -21.93 -18.81 5.45
C GLU A 64 -22.76 -17.63 4.93
N LEU A 65 -22.16 -16.45 4.85
CA LEU A 65 -22.79 -15.23 4.33
C LEU A 65 -22.84 -15.22 2.80
N GLY A 66 -21.81 -15.79 2.17
CA GLY A 66 -21.58 -15.79 0.74
C GLY A 66 -21.03 -14.46 0.21
N GLU A 67 -20.53 -14.48 -1.01
CA GLU A 67 -19.91 -13.32 -1.69
C GLU A 67 -20.84 -12.10 -1.70
N PHE A 68 -22.04 -12.26 -2.23
CA PHE A 68 -22.99 -11.15 -2.37
C PHE A 68 -23.45 -10.58 -1.02
N GLY A 69 -23.57 -11.43 0.02
CA GLY A 69 -23.90 -10.98 1.35
C GLY A 69 -22.79 -10.10 1.95
N LEU A 70 -21.52 -10.48 1.75
CA LEU A 70 -20.38 -9.67 2.20
C LEU A 70 -20.25 -8.37 1.41
N ILE A 71 -20.45 -8.38 0.09
CA ILE A 71 -20.45 -7.16 -0.73
C ILE A 71 -21.51 -6.16 -0.24
N GLU A 72 -22.71 -6.63 0.10
CA GLU A 72 -23.75 -5.75 0.62
C GLU A 72 -23.36 -5.12 1.96
N ARG A 73 -22.76 -5.88 2.89
CA ARG A 73 -22.26 -5.32 4.17
C ARG A 73 -21.13 -4.31 3.95
N ILE A 74 -20.22 -4.58 3.03
CA ILE A 74 -19.17 -3.63 2.65
C ILE A 74 -19.79 -2.36 2.05
N ARG A 75 -20.80 -2.49 1.19
CA ARG A 75 -21.50 -1.35 0.60
C ARG A 75 -22.13 -0.46 1.67
N GLU A 76 -22.73 -1.04 2.72
CA GLU A 76 -23.29 -0.31 3.86
C GLU A 76 -22.18 0.47 4.60
N GLU A 77 -21.06 -0.17 4.90
CA GLU A 77 -19.91 0.47 5.59
C GLU A 77 -19.32 1.63 4.74
N VAL A 78 -19.12 1.42 3.45
CA VAL A 78 -18.58 2.44 2.53
C VAL A 78 -19.59 3.56 2.31
N GLY A 79 -20.89 3.24 2.17
CA GLY A 79 -21.94 4.25 1.99
C GLY A 79 -22.10 5.20 3.18
N ALA A 80 -21.72 4.76 4.38
CA ALA A 80 -21.63 5.64 5.54
C ALA A 80 -20.47 6.65 5.43
N GLN A 81 -19.41 6.31 4.69
CA GLN A 81 -18.27 7.19 4.41
C GLN A 81 -18.69 8.37 3.53
N ASP A 82 -19.46 8.14 2.46
CA ASP A 82 -19.83 9.17 1.47
C ASP A 82 -20.57 10.36 2.11
N LYS A 83 -21.38 10.12 3.14
CA LYS A 83 -22.09 11.15 3.88
C LYS A 83 -21.19 12.03 4.73
N ALA A 84 -20.01 11.54 5.13
CA ALA A 84 -19.06 12.25 5.99
C ALA A 84 -17.96 12.98 5.19
N THR A 85 -17.70 12.60 3.94
CA THR A 85 -16.54 13.04 3.13
C THR A 85 -16.80 14.34 2.34
N THR A 86 -17.94 15.01 2.55
CA THR A 86 -18.36 16.20 1.77
C THR A 86 -17.37 17.38 1.86
N ILE A 87 -16.39 17.37 2.77
CA ILE A 87 -15.50 18.51 3.02
C ILE A 87 -14.17 18.42 2.25
N LEU A 88 -13.71 17.21 1.89
CA LEU A 88 -12.42 16.98 1.20
C LEU A 88 -12.56 16.14 -0.09
N GLY A 89 -13.78 15.93 -0.56
CA GLY A 89 -14.09 15.07 -1.68
C GLY A 89 -13.32 15.42 -2.96
N PRO A 90 -13.03 14.43 -3.80
CA PRO A 90 -12.37 14.65 -5.08
C PRO A 90 -13.18 15.62 -5.96
N ARG A 91 -12.49 16.42 -6.77
CA ARG A 91 -13.16 17.31 -7.75
C ARG A 91 -13.90 16.52 -8.84
N SER A 92 -13.71 15.22 -8.91
CA SER A 92 -14.51 14.29 -9.67
C SER A 92 -15.70 13.81 -8.83
N LYS A 93 -16.80 13.51 -9.48
CA LYS A 93 -18.04 13.05 -8.84
C LYS A 93 -18.23 11.56 -9.12
N LEU A 94 -18.27 10.73 -8.08
CA LEU A 94 -18.69 9.34 -8.20
C LEU A 94 -20.19 9.33 -8.54
N LEU A 95 -20.55 8.67 -9.65
CA LEU A 95 -21.92 8.55 -10.15
C LEU A 95 -22.51 7.18 -9.85
N ILE A 96 -21.71 6.12 -10.00
CA ILE A 96 -22.03 4.72 -9.66
C ILE A 96 -20.84 4.15 -8.90
N GLY A 97 -21.09 3.62 -7.71
CA GLY A 97 -20.09 2.96 -6.86
C GLY A 97 -20.32 1.46 -6.77
N ILE A 98 -20.12 0.88 -5.57
CA ILE A 98 -20.31 -0.55 -5.29
C ILE A 98 -21.77 -0.93 -5.58
N GLY A 99 -22.00 -2.00 -6.37
CA GLY A 99 -23.31 -2.57 -6.68
C GLY A 99 -23.69 -2.57 -8.15
N ASP A 100 -22.79 -2.20 -9.05
CA ASP A 100 -22.95 -2.33 -10.51
C ASP A 100 -21.72 -2.99 -11.13
N ASP A 101 -21.73 -3.32 -12.42
CA ASP A 101 -20.65 -4.00 -13.14
C ASP A 101 -19.32 -3.23 -13.08
N ALA A 102 -19.37 -1.88 -13.00
CA ALA A 102 -18.20 -1.03 -12.88
C ALA A 102 -18.52 0.27 -12.13
N ALA A 103 -17.52 0.84 -11.50
CA ALA A 103 -17.63 2.19 -10.96
C ALA A 103 -17.65 3.23 -12.08
N LEU A 104 -18.56 4.22 -11.99
CA LEU A 104 -18.65 5.35 -12.91
C LEU A 104 -18.41 6.65 -12.15
N TRP A 105 -17.44 7.43 -12.60
CA TRP A 105 -17.24 8.77 -12.08
C TRP A 105 -17.03 9.79 -13.21
N GLN A 106 -17.44 11.01 -12.95
CA GLN A 106 -17.20 12.12 -13.84
C GLN A 106 -15.86 12.77 -13.47
N SER A 107 -14.91 12.76 -14.42
CA SER A 107 -13.62 13.43 -14.29
C SER A 107 -13.63 14.78 -15.02
N THR A 108 -12.83 15.71 -14.53
CA THR A 108 -12.42 16.90 -15.27
C THR A 108 -11.33 16.53 -16.28
N ALA A 109 -10.99 17.43 -17.22
CA ALA A 109 -9.91 17.19 -18.21
C ALA A 109 -8.49 17.15 -17.61
N ALA A 110 -8.35 16.87 -16.30
CA ALA A 110 -7.08 16.77 -15.59
C ALA A 110 -6.34 15.47 -15.92
N ALA A 111 -5.01 15.49 -15.84
CA ALA A 111 -4.19 14.28 -15.91
C ALA A 111 -4.36 13.45 -14.62
N HIS A 112 -4.51 12.13 -14.78
CA HIS A 112 -4.69 11.19 -13.70
C HIS A 112 -3.42 10.41 -13.41
N LEU A 113 -3.27 10.01 -12.14
CA LEU A 113 -2.30 9.06 -11.63
C LEU A 113 -3.03 7.75 -11.34
N ALA A 114 -2.32 6.63 -11.44
CA ALA A 114 -2.83 5.33 -11.02
C ALA A 114 -1.68 4.49 -10.46
N THR A 115 -1.95 3.77 -9.40
CA THR A 115 -1.03 2.82 -8.79
C THR A 115 -1.76 1.59 -8.29
N THR A 116 -1.04 0.53 -7.95
CA THR A 116 -1.58 -0.68 -7.33
C THR A 116 -0.54 -1.38 -6.49
N ASP A 117 -0.94 -1.80 -5.29
CA ASP A 117 -0.16 -2.61 -4.36
C ASP A 117 -0.92 -3.83 -3.88
N THR A 118 -0.18 -4.86 -3.51
CA THR A 118 -0.73 -6.11 -3.00
C THR A 118 -0.06 -6.52 -1.70
N LEU A 119 -0.85 -6.82 -0.68
CA LEU A 119 -0.41 -7.44 0.56
C LEU A 119 -0.82 -8.92 0.60
N VAL A 120 0.14 -9.81 0.88
CA VAL A 120 -0.07 -11.26 0.97
C VAL A 120 0.30 -11.72 2.37
N ALA A 121 -0.58 -12.49 3.01
CA ALA A 121 -0.33 -13.07 4.33
C ALA A 121 0.92 -13.96 4.33
N GLY A 122 1.77 -13.83 5.35
CA GLY A 122 3.03 -14.57 5.46
C GLY A 122 4.18 -14.04 4.60
N VAL A 123 3.91 -13.03 3.72
CA VAL A 123 4.93 -12.34 2.90
C VAL A 123 5.08 -10.90 3.38
N HIS A 124 4.00 -10.13 3.37
CA HIS A 124 3.99 -8.70 3.70
C HIS A 124 3.51 -8.40 5.12
N PHE A 125 2.85 -9.35 5.74
CA PHE A 125 2.41 -9.26 7.14
C PHE A 125 2.36 -10.63 7.80
N PRO A 126 2.64 -10.73 9.11
CA PRO A 126 2.48 -11.98 9.85
C PRO A 126 1.00 -12.34 9.96
N ARG A 127 0.68 -13.64 9.98
CA ARG A 127 -0.71 -14.13 10.10
C ARG A 127 -1.33 -13.87 11.47
N GLU A 128 -0.49 -13.63 12.46
CA GLU A 128 -0.88 -13.44 13.86
C GLU A 128 -0.40 -12.09 14.39
N ASN A 129 -1.01 -11.63 15.47
CA ASN A 129 -0.63 -10.41 16.19
C ASN A 129 -0.81 -9.10 15.41
N VAL A 130 -1.63 -9.09 14.35
CA VAL A 130 -1.96 -7.91 13.57
C VAL A 130 -3.48 -7.79 13.47
N SER A 131 -4.03 -6.60 13.72
CA SER A 131 -5.47 -6.38 13.55
C SER A 131 -5.82 -6.16 12.08
N TRP A 132 -6.96 -6.66 11.65
CA TRP A 132 -7.46 -6.47 10.28
C TRP A 132 -7.69 -4.99 9.97
N SER A 133 -8.09 -4.18 10.96
CA SER A 133 -8.20 -2.73 10.78
C SER A 133 -6.85 -2.08 10.51
N ASP A 134 -5.76 -2.52 11.16
CA ASP A 134 -4.42 -2.00 10.87
C ASP A 134 -3.93 -2.42 9.49
N LEU A 135 -4.23 -3.66 9.07
CA LEU A 135 -3.92 -4.13 7.72
C LEU A 135 -4.70 -3.37 6.64
N GLY A 136 -5.97 -3.08 6.89
CA GLY A 136 -6.77 -2.23 6.00
C GLY A 136 -6.19 -0.82 5.88
N TRP A 137 -5.77 -0.24 7.02
CA TRP A 137 -5.05 1.03 7.00
C TRP A 137 -3.80 0.96 6.12
N LYS A 138 -2.92 -0.02 6.38
CA LYS A 138 -1.66 -0.20 5.67
C LYS A 138 -1.86 -0.40 4.17
N ALA A 139 -2.80 -1.27 3.78
CA ALA A 139 -3.07 -1.59 2.38
C ALA A 139 -3.45 -0.35 1.54
N LEU A 140 -4.31 0.53 2.07
CA LEU A 140 -4.66 1.75 1.34
C LEU A 140 -3.58 2.83 1.50
N ALA A 141 -2.93 2.95 2.66
CA ALA A 141 -1.90 3.94 2.90
C ALA A 141 -0.67 3.76 2.00
N ALA A 142 -0.25 2.52 1.68
CA ALA A 142 0.82 2.25 0.72
C ALA A 142 0.53 2.92 -0.63
N ASN A 143 -0.65 2.68 -1.19
CA ASN A 143 -1.06 3.29 -2.46
C ASN A 143 -1.19 4.82 -2.38
N VAL A 144 -1.67 5.36 -1.24
CA VAL A 144 -1.72 6.82 -1.02
C VAL A 144 -0.31 7.40 -1.00
N SER A 145 0.69 6.65 -0.52
CA SER A 145 2.10 7.04 -0.52
C SER A 145 2.65 7.21 -1.94
N ASP A 146 2.33 6.32 -2.87
CA ASP A 146 2.70 6.46 -4.28
C ASP A 146 2.16 7.75 -4.90
N ILE A 147 0.88 8.04 -4.64
CA ILE A 147 0.25 9.29 -5.12
C ILE A 147 0.94 10.51 -4.48
N ALA A 148 1.32 10.42 -3.21
CA ALA A 148 2.08 11.46 -2.51
C ALA A 148 3.48 11.65 -3.11
N ALA A 149 4.19 10.55 -3.43
CA ALA A 149 5.51 10.56 -4.08
C ALA A 149 5.47 11.23 -5.46
N MET A 150 4.33 11.17 -6.15
CA MET A 150 4.09 11.88 -7.41
C MET A 150 3.57 13.32 -7.22
N GLY A 151 3.34 13.77 -5.98
CA GLY A 151 2.80 15.10 -5.67
C GLY A 151 1.34 15.29 -6.08
N GLY A 152 0.58 14.21 -6.20
CA GLY A 152 -0.81 14.17 -6.61
C GLY A 152 -1.82 14.32 -5.47
N THR A 153 -3.09 14.22 -5.83
CA THR A 153 -4.22 14.14 -4.91
C THR A 153 -4.89 12.78 -5.12
N PRO A 154 -4.92 11.88 -4.11
CA PRO A 154 -5.60 10.59 -4.24
C PRO A 154 -7.12 10.79 -4.38
N GLU A 155 -7.81 9.86 -5.08
CA GLU A 155 -9.24 10.02 -5.37
C GLU A 155 -10.05 8.74 -5.12
N TYR A 156 -9.90 7.70 -5.95
CA TYR A 156 -10.73 6.50 -5.90
C TYR A 156 -9.90 5.23 -5.79
N ALA A 157 -10.32 4.35 -4.88
CA ALA A 157 -9.73 3.03 -4.70
C ALA A 157 -10.66 1.91 -5.18
N LEU A 158 -10.09 0.90 -5.82
CA LEU A 158 -10.68 -0.41 -6.07
C LEU A 158 -9.94 -1.44 -5.23
N VAL A 159 -10.68 -2.33 -4.56
CA VAL A 159 -10.11 -3.28 -3.62
C VAL A 159 -10.46 -4.70 -4.04
N THR A 160 -9.46 -5.53 -4.33
CA THR A 160 -9.65 -6.97 -4.53
C THR A 160 -9.22 -7.71 -3.27
N LEU A 161 -10.13 -8.52 -2.72
CA LEU A 161 -9.88 -9.41 -1.60
C LEU A 161 -9.90 -10.86 -2.05
N ALA A 162 -8.81 -11.59 -1.80
CA ALA A 162 -8.77 -13.03 -1.92
C ALA A 162 -8.76 -13.63 -0.49
N LEU A 163 -9.79 -14.39 -0.14
CA LEU A 163 -10.06 -14.83 1.23
C LEU A 163 -10.25 -16.34 1.33
N PRO A 164 -9.81 -16.99 2.45
CA PRO A 164 -10.17 -18.36 2.77
C PRO A 164 -11.66 -18.53 3.06
N ASP A 165 -12.18 -19.75 2.88
CA ASP A 165 -13.59 -20.06 3.12
C ASP A 165 -14.03 -19.85 4.59
N ASP A 166 -13.09 -19.99 5.53
CA ASP A 166 -13.31 -19.86 6.97
C ASP A 166 -12.98 -18.45 7.51
N PHE A 167 -12.78 -17.47 6.61
CA PHE A 167 -12.51 -16.09 6.99
C PHE A 167 -13.78 -15.48 7.64
N GLU A 168 -13.61 -14.79 8.77
CA GLU A 168 -14.73 -14.19 9.49
C GLU A 168 -15.22 -12.91 8.79
N VAL A 169 -16.53 -12.72 8.75
CA VAL A 169 -17.14 -11.50 8.18
C VAL A 169 -16.69 -10.24 8.92
N ASP A 170 -16.64 -10.30 10.26
CA ASP A 170 -16.23 -9.16 11.09
C ASP A 170 -14.78 -8.75 10.82
N ASP A 171 -13.90 -9.68 10.49
CA ASP A 171 -12.50 -9.42 10.10
C ASP A 171 -12.44 -8.71 8.75
N ALA A 172 -13.24 -9.12 7.76
CA ALA A 172 -13.36 -8.43 6.49
C ALA A 172 -13.88 -6.99 6.68
N LEU A 173 -14.90 -6.82 7.51
CA LEU A 173 -15.41 -5.49 7.83
C LEU A 173 -14.40 -4.64 8.61
N ALA A 174 -13.63 -5.24 9.53
CA ALA A 174 -12.56 -4.55 10.25
C ALA A 174 -11.47 -4.05 9.28
N LEU A 175 -11.11 -4.84 8.27
CA LEU A 175 -10.18 -4.46 7.21
C LEU A 175 -10.71 -3.24 6.42
N TYR A 176 -11.98 -3.26 6.01
CA TYR A 176 -12.60 -2.11 5.34
C TYR A 176 -12.70 -0.87 6.25
N ARG A 177 -12.99 -1.02 7.54
CA ARG A 177 -12.97 0.11 8.49
C ARG A 177 -11.60 0.77 8.57
N GLY A 178 -10.51 0.00 8.49
CA GLY A 178 -9.15 0.52 8.39
C GLY A 178 -8.93 1.33 7.13
N MET A 179 -9.32 0.81 5.96
CA MET A 179 -9.23 1.54 4.68
C MET A 179 -10.09 2.80 4.69
N ILE A 180 -11.33 2.73 5.20
CA ILE A 180 -12.23 3.88 5.34
C ILE A 180 -11.62 4.98 6.21
N ALA A 181 -10.89 4.61 7.27
CA ALA A 181 -10.20 5.59 8.12
C ALA A 181 -9.12 6.35 7.34
N VAL A 182 -8.30 5.67 6.52
CA VAL A 182 -7.37 6.32 5.58
C VAL A 182 -8.12 7.16 4.57
N GLY A 183 -9.20 6.62 3.98
CA GLY A 183 -10.03 7.34 3.01
C GLY A 183 -10.53 8.67 3.55
N ARG A 184 -10.97 8.71 4.81
CA ARG A 184 -11.41 9.95 5.48
C ARG A 184 -10.27 10.95 5.70
N GLU A 185 -9.07 10.46 6.03
CA GLU A 185 -7.92 11.33 6.28
C GLU A 185 -7.36 11.94 5.00
N TYR A 186 -7.29 11.16 3.92
CA TYR A 186 -6.65 11.58 2.66
C TYR A 186 -7.60 11.88 1.51
N GLY A 187 -8.93 11.80 1.73
CA GLY A 187 -9.95 12.13 0.73
C GLY A 187 -10.14 11.02 -0.33
N VAL A 188 -9.85 9.76 0.01
CA VAL A 188 -10.06 8.60 -0.88
C VAL A 188 -11.43 8.00 -0.66
N VAL A 189 -12.13 7.68 -1.75
CA VAL A 189 -13.40 6.93 -1.75
C VAL A 189 -13.14 5.53 -2.29
N ILE A 190 -13.59 4.49 -1.57
CA ILE A 190 -13.60 3.13 -2.08
C ILE A 190 -14.76 3.00 -3.04
N ALA A 191 -14.47 2.89 -4.34
CA ALA A 191 -15.46 2.96 -5.41
C ALA A 191 -15.98 1.58 -5.84
N GLY A 192 -15.25 0.50 -5.52
CA GLY A 192 -15.59 -0.86 -5.90
C GLY A 192 -14.45 -1.84 -5.64
N GLY A 193 -14.54 -3.01 -6.26
CA GLY A 193 -13.51 -4.04 -6.13
C GLY A 193 -14.01 -5.39 -6.59
N ASP A 194 -13.34 -6.44 -6.12
CA ASP A 194 -13.65 -7.84 -6.43
C ASP A 194 -13.41 -8.73 -5.22
N MET A 195 -14.06 -9.89 -5.17
CA MET A 195 -13.85 -10.87 -4.13
C MET A 195 -13.66 -12.25 -4.73
N VAL A 196 -12.57 -12.89 -4.33
CA VAL A 196 -12.26 -14.23 -4.80
C VAL A 196 -11.89 -15.15 -3.65
N ARG A 197 -12.15 -16.44 -3.84
CA ARG A 197 -11.69 -17.47 -2.91
C ARG A 197 -10.20 -17.76 -3.10
N SER A 198 -9.46 -17.88 -2.00
CA SER A 198 -8.04 -18.24 -1.98
C SER A 198 -7.70 -19.07 -0.74
N SER A 199 -6.57 -19.76 -0.75
CA SER A 199 -6.01 -20.41 0.45
C SER A 199 -5.33 -19.42 1.41
N GLU A 200 -4.96 -18.23 0.90
CA GLU A 200 -4.24 -17.20 1.64
C GLU A 200 -4.95 -15.87 1.49
N VAL A 201 -4.94 -15.09 2.57
CA VAL A 201 -5.46 -13.72 2.51
C VAL A 201 -4.54 -12.88 1.63
N THR A 202 -5.13 -12.30 0.58
CA THR A 202 -4.46 -11.35 -0.30
C THR A 202 -5.33 -10.11 -0.45
N ILE A 203 -4.73 -8.94 -0.29
CA ILE A 203 -5.39 -7.64 -0.36
C ILE A 203 -4.70 -6.85 -1.46
N THR A 204 -5.40 -6.61 -2.56
CA THR A 204 -4.90 -5.75 -3.64
C THR A 204 -5.72 -4.47 -3.68
N VAL A 205 -5.04 -3.34 -3.65
CA VAL A 205 -5.67 -2.03 -3.81
C VAL A 205 -5.13 -1.40 -5.09
N ALA A 206 -6.03 -0.96 -5.96
CA ALA A 206 -5.72 -0.07 -7.08
C ALA A 206 -6.27 1.32 -6.74
N LEU A 207 -5.41 2.33 -6.77
CA LEU A 207 -5.76 3.70 -6.41
C LEU A 207 -5.57 4.64 -7.61
N THR A 208 -6.57 5.46 -7.88
CA THR A 208 -6.45 6.58 -8.81
C THR A 208 -6.26 7.89 -8.05
N GLY A 209 -5.58 8.82 -8.70
CA GLY A 209 -5.38 10.16 -8.18
C GLY A 209 -5.29 11.17 -9.32
N ARG A 210 -5.30 12.44 -8.96
CA ARG A 210 -5.13 13.52 -9.90
C ARG A 210 -3.76 14.15 -9.76
N ALA A 211 -3.08 14.35 -10.91
CA ALA A 211 -1.83 15.10 -10.95
C ALA A 211 -2.08 16.59 -10.55
N SER A 212 -1.07 17.21 -9.97
CA SER A 212 -1.06 18.65 -9.76
C SER A 212 -0.97 19.39 -11.10
N GLU A 213 -1.32 20.67 -11.12
CA GLU A 213 -1.28 21.51 -12.31
C GLU A 213 -0.39 22.74 -12.09
N SER A 214 0.30 23.17 -13.16
CA SER A 214 0.97 24.45 -13.20
C SER A 214 -0.05 25.61 -13.26
N GLN A 215 0.43 26.83 -13.10
CA GLN A 215 -0.42 28.02 -13.29
C GLN A 215 -0.99 28.14 -14.73
N ARG A 216 -0.44 27.42 -15.69
CA ARG A 216 -0.88 27.36 -17.09
C ARG A 216 -1.81 26.17 -17.38
N GLY A 217 -2.18 25.38 -16.34
CA GLY A 217 -2.99 24.18 -16.51
C GLY A 217 -2.23 22.96 -17.04
N GLU A 218 -0.89 23.02 -17.11
CA GLU A 218 -0.10 21.88 -17.53
C GLU A 218 0.05 20.88 -16.39
N PRO A 219 -0.05 19.57 -16.63
CA PRO A 219 0.10 18.57 -15.58
C PRO A 219 1.52 18.57 -15.00
N LEU A 220 1.60 18.50 -13.68
CA LEU A 220 2.84 18.42 -12.92
C LEU A 220 2.85 17.16 -12.07
N ALA A 221 4.00 16.46 -12.09
CA ALA A 221 4.28 15.35 -11.18
C ALA A 221 5.75 15.37 -10.74
N LEU A 222 6.01 14.90 -9.54
CA LEU A 222 7.35 14.53 -9.09
C LEU A 222 7.75 13.23 -9.82
N ARG A 223 9.04 13.08 -10.14
CA ARG A 223 9.51 11.94 -10.93
C ARG A 223 10.89 11.49 -10.46
N ARG A 224 11.14 10.20 -10.48
CA ARG A 224 12.44 9.60 -10.11
C ARG A 224 13.60 10.04 -11.04
N ASN A 225 13.30 10.38 -12.29
CA ASN A 225 14.27 10.77 -13.32
C ASN A 225 14.50 12.28 -13.46
N ALA A 226 14.12 13.07 -12.46
CA ALA A 226 14.20 14.53 -12.53
C ALA A 226 15.27 15.13 -11.60
N ALA A 227 16.09 14.31 -10.97
CA ALA A 227 17.24 14.74 -10.16
C ALA A 227 18.37 15.32 -11.05
N ARG A 228 19.18 16.19 -10.47
CA ARG A 228 20.27 16.88 -11.16
C ARG A 228 21.57 16.78 -10.37
N ASP A 229 22.69 16.89 -11.09
CA ASP A 229 24.00 17.01 -10.47
C ASP A 229 24.06 18.20 -9.50
N GLY A 230 24.61 17.96 -8.32
CA GLY A 230 24.68 18.94 -7.22
C GLY A 230 23.41 19.12 -6.40
N ASP A 231 22.31 18.39 -6.69
CA ASP A 231 21.12 18.40 -5.85
C ASP A 231 21.42 17.79 -4.48
N LEU A 232 20.83 18.39 -3.43
CA LEU A 232 20.79 17.79 -2.10
C LEU A 232 19.78 16.65 -2.09
N ILE A 233 20.08 15.63 -1.28
CA ILE A 233 19.17 14.52 -0.94
C ILE A 233 18.56 14.82 0.42
N ALA A 234 17.24 14.85 0.51
CA ALA A 234 16.51 15.07 1.74
C ALA A 234 15.43 14.02 1.94
N VAL A 235 15.16 13.69 3.21
CA VAL A 235 14.10 12.77 3.62
C VAL A 235 13.17 13.43 4.63
N SER A 236 11.90 13.03 4.63
CA SER A 236 10.94 13.41 5.67
C SER A 236 10.98 12.43 6.84
N GLY A 237 10.54 12.87 8.01
CA GLY A 237 10.37 12.05 9.21
C GLY A 237 11.63 11.41 9.73
N SER A 238 11.53 10.17 10.16
CA SER A 238 12.63 9.31 10.62
C SER A 238 12.48 7.90 10.07
N LEU A 239 13.60 7.27 9.71
CA LEU A 239 13.65 6.04 8.95
C LEU A 239 13.90 4.80 9.83
N GLY A 240 13.50 3.62 9.32
CA GLY A 240 13.68 2.32 9.95
C GLY A 240 12.64 1.99 11.03
N ASN A 241 11.71 2.89 11.32
CA ASN A 241 10.71 2.67 12.36
C ASN A 241 9.76 1.53 12.00
N ALA A 242 9.39 1.41 10.74
CA ALA A 242 8.54 0.32 10.25
C ALA A 242 9.26 -1.03 10.38
N ALA A 243 10.53 -1.12 9.98
CA ALA A 243 11.33 -2.32 10.16
C ALA A 243 11.49 -2.72 11.63
N GLY A 244 11.70 -1.74 12.52
CA GLY A 244 11.71 -1.96 13.97
C GLY A 244 10.36 -2.47 14.49
N GLY A 245 9.26 -1.93 13.97
CA GLY A 245 7.91 -2.36 14.28
C GLY A 245 7.62 -3.79 13.82
N LEU A 246 7.98 -4.14 12.60
CA LEU A 246 7.88 -5.50 12.07
C LEU A 246 8.64 -6.49 12.95
N ARG A 247 9.88 -6.16 13.31
CA ARG A 247 10.69 -6.99 14.18
C ARG A 247 10.07 -7.23 15.55
N LEU A 248 9.39 -6.21 16.13
CA LEU A 248 8.62 -6.36 17.38
C LEU A 248 7.31 -7.15 17.24
N LEU A 249 6.80 -7.34 16.03
CA LEU A 249 5.63 -8.19 15.77
C LEU A 249 6.02 -9.67 15.66
N VAL A 250 7.21 -9.96 15.11
CA VAL A 250 7.67 -11.33 14.86
C VAL A 250 8.63 -11.86 15.93
N GLU A 251 9.30 -10.99 16.68
CA GLU A 251 10.26 -11.36 17.74
C GLU A 251 9.76 -10.92 19.13
N ALA A 252 9.84 -11.79 20.10
CA ALA A 252 9.58 -11.45 21.52
C ALA A 252 10.77 -10.68 22.11
N ARG A 253 10.95 -9.40 21.72
CA ARG A 253 12.04 -8.55 22.19
C ARG A 253 11.58 -7.59 23.29
N PRO A 254 12.32 -7.45 24.39
CA PRO A 254 12.01 -6.46 25.42
C PRO A 254 12.08 -5.03 24.86
N SER A 255 11.05 -4.24 25.13
CA SER A 255 10.95 -2.84 24.75
C SER A 255 10.05 -2.10 25.75
N SER A 256 10.20 -0.78 25.89
CA SER A 256 9.22 -0.01 26.66
C SER A 256 7.85 -0.05 25.94
N PRO A 257 6.73 -0.01 26.71
CA PRO A 257 5.39 0.02 26.10
C PRO A 257 5.22 1.18 25.09
N GLU A 258 5.80 2.33 25.38
CA GLU A 258 5.78 3.50 24.50
C GLU A 258 6.54 3.26 23.19
N ALA A 259 7.78 2.73 23.28
CA ALA A 259 8.56 2.40 22.07
C ALA A 259 7.90 1.32 21.24
N ALA A 260 7.35 0.27 21.89
CA ALA A 260 6.63 -0.78 21.19
C ALA A 260 5.38 -0.25 20.45
N ALA A 261 4.59 0.59 21.10
CA ALA A 261 3.42 1.22 20.49
C ALA A 261 3.80 2.12 19.30
N PHE A 262 4.84 2.94 19.45
CA PHE A 262 5.34 3.83 18.39
C PHE A 262 5.82 3.05 17.17
N LEU A 263 6.72 2.07 17.38
CA LEU A 263 7.30 1.31 16.28
C LEU A 263 6.27 0.41 15.57
N ARG A 264 5.40 -0.28 16.33
CA ARG A 264 4.31 -1.08 15.74
C ARG A 264 3.33 -0.20 14.96
N ARG A 265 3.03 1.01 15.46
CA ARG A 265 2.20 1.95 14.72
C ARG A 265 2.85 2.40 13.42
N ALA A 266 4.18 2.65 13.41
CA ALA A 266 4.90 2.99 12.18
C ALA A 266 4.76 1.89 11.12
N GLN A 267 4.87 0.62 11.52
CA GLN A 267 4.71 -0.53 10.63
C GLN A 267 3.28 -0.75 10.14
N LEU A 268 2.29 -0.61 11.03
CA LEU A 268 0.92 -1.02 10.75
C LEU A 268 0.02 0.13 10.29
N ARG A 269 0.36 1.36 10.65
CA ARG A 269 -0.39 2.57 10.30
C ARG A 269 0.52 3.67 9.77
N PRO A 270 1.22 3.43 8.65
CA PRO A 270 2.05 4.46 8.04
C PRO A 270 1.22 5.71 7.70
N GLN A 271 1.92 6.85 7.63
CA GLN A 271 1.30 8.16 7.41
C GLN A 271 1.80 8.74 6.08
N PRO A 272 1.11 8.51 4.95
CA PRO A 272 1.51 9.04 3.65
C PRO A 272 1.68 10.56 3.63
N ARG A 273 2.69 11.05 2.94
CA ARG A 273 3.11 12.46 2.95
C ARG A 273 2.48 13.30 1.83
N VAL A 274 1.15 13.20 1.65
CA VAL A 274 0.40 13.84 0.54
C VAL A 274 0.62 15.36 0.49
N GLU A 275 0.43 16.04 1.63
CA GLU A 275 0.62 17.50 1.70
C GLU A 275 2.05 17.92 1.38
N LEU A 276 3.05 17.14 1.85
CA LEU A 276 4.44 17.38 1.54
C LEU A 276 4.71 17.19 0.05
N GLY A 277 4.29 16.08 -0.57
CA GLY A 277 4.46 15.82 -1.99
C GLY A 277 3.94 16.97 -2.87
N GLN A 278 2.72 17.43 -2.59
CA GLN A 278 2.13 18.58 -3.28
C GLN A 278 2.92 19.87 -3.04
N ALA A 279 3.41 20.10 -1.82
CA ALA A 279 4.20 21.28 -1.51
C ALA A 279 5.59 21.26 -2.17
N LEU A 280 6.21 20.09 -2.30
CA LEU A 280 7.45 19.93 -3.07
C LEU A 280 7.28 20.45 -4.49
N LEU A 281 6.21 20.06 -5.19
CA LEU A 281 5.89 20.59 -6.53
C LEU A 281 5.72 22.10 -6.55
N ARG A 282 4.96 22.64 -5.60
CA ARG A 282 4.71 24.10 -5.51
C ARG A 282 5.99 24.90 -5.24
N THR A 283 6.96 24.32 -4.54
CA THR A 283 8.25 24.98 -4.24
C THR A 283 9.27 24.88 -5.35
N GLY A 284 9.02 24.04 -6.35
CA GLY A 284 9.89 23.83 -7.49
C GLY A 284 10.74 22.57 -7.45
N ILE A 285 10.59 21.70 -6.45
CA ILE A 285 11.13 20.33 -6.47
C ILE A 285 10.47 19.55 -7.62
N ARG A 286 11.24 18.67 -8.25
CA ARG A 286 10.76 17.86 -9.38
C ARG A 286 11.08 16.38 -9.22
N CYS A 287 12.00 16.01 -8.33
CA CYS A 287 12.39 14.64 -8.09
C CYS A 287 12.00 14.22 -6.66
N ALA A 288 11.24 13.13 -6.58
CA ALA A 288 10.94 12.42 -5.35
C ALA A 288 10.57 10.96 -5.62
N ILE A 289 10.64 10.18 -4.56
CA ILE A 289 10.17 8.80 -4.42
C ILE A 289 9.73 8.63 -2.96
N ASP A 290 8.80 7.73 -2.66
CA ASP A 290 8.58 7.29 -1.29
C ASP A 290 9.56 6.18 -0.89
N ILE A 291 9.73 5.96 0.41
CA ILE A 291 10.61 4.93 0.95
C ILE A 291 9.76 3.72 1.31
N SER A 292 9.64 2.80 0.36
CA SER A 292 8.88 1.55 0.46
C SER A 292 9.77 0.31 0.58
N ASP A 293 10.90 0.25 -0.14
CA ASP A 293 11.85 -0.85 -0.13
C ASP A 293 13.08 -0.59 0.75
N GLY A 294 13.21 0.64 1.25
CA GLY A 294 14.29 1.12 2.10
C GLY A 294 15.16 2.15 1.41
N LEU A 295 15.74 3.06 2.22
CA LEU A 295 16.51 4.20 1.74
C LEU A 295 17.53 3.84 0.66
N ALA A 296 18.29 2.76 0.86
CA ALA A 296 19.35 2.35 -0.08
C ALA A 296 18.79 1.95 -1.45
N GLN A 297 17.68 1.22 -1.46
CA GLN A 297 17.04 0.73 -2.69
C GLN A 297 16.34 1.87 -3.42
N ASP A 298 15.53 2.66 -2.71
CA ASP A 298 14.74 3.72 -3.33
C ASP A 298 15.63 4.87 -3.84
N LEU A 299 16.72 5.20 -3.12
CA LEU A 299 17.72 6.13 -3.61
C LEU A 299 18.46 5.59 -4.86
N ARG A 300 18.72 4.27 -4.92
CA ARG A 300 19.29 3.64 -6.13
C ARG A 300 18.38 3.83 -7.33
N HIS A 301 17.06 3.63 -7.17
CA HIS A 301 16.09 3.87 -8.24
C HIS A 301 16.15 5.31 -8.77
N VAL A 302 16.31 6.31 -7.88
CA VAL A 302 16.49 7.72 -8.28
C VAL A 302 17.81 7.90 -9.05
N CYS A 303 18.90 7.32 -8.55
CA CYS A 303 20.22 7.40 -9.19
C CYS A 303 20.20 6.77 -10.59
N GLU A 304 19.65 5.58 -10.73
CA GLU A 304 19.53 4.86 -12.01
C GLU A 304 18.66 5.62 -13.01
N ALA A 305 17.49 6.10 -12.57
CA ALA A 305 16.55 6.83 -13.42
C ALA A 305 17.09 8.19 -13.88
N SER A 306 17.92 8.85 -13.04
CA SER A 306 18.48 10.17 -13.33
C SER A 306 19.91 10.13 -13.92
N GLY A 307 20.55 8.96 -13.93
CA GLY A 307 21.92 8.80 -14.43
C GLY A 307 23.00 9.40 -13.51
N LEU A 308 22.76 9.44 -12.20
CA LEU A 308 23.61 10.08 -11.20
C LEU A 308 24.06 9.09 -10.13
N GLY A 309 25.08 9.44 -9.36
CA GLY A 309 25.44 8.75 -8.11
C GLY A 309 25.04 9.56 -6.89
N ALA A 310 25.02 8.92 -5.73
CA ALA A 310 24.67 9.52 -4.44
C ALA A 310 25.78 9.31 -3.42
N THR A 311 25.98 10.31 -2.56
CA THR A 311 26.78 10.19 -1.34
C THR A 311 25.92 10.60 -0.15
N VAL A 312 25.68 9.67 0.77
CA VAL A 312 24.87 9.84 1.98
C VAL A 312 25.76 9.76 3.20
N ARG A 313 25.66 10.73 4.12
CA ARG A 313 26.35 10.65 5.41
C ARG A 313 25.50 9.87 6.40
N VAL A 314 26.08 8.81 6.93
CA VAL A 314 25.37 7.89 7.84
C VAL A 314 24.86 8.61 9.10
N THR A 315 25.65 9.55 9.64
CA THR A 315 25.31 10.32 10.83
C THR A 315 24.18 11.33 10.63
N ASP A 316 23.85 11.68 9.36
CA ASP A 316 22.75 12.58 9.03
C ASP A 316 21.42 11.83 8.82
N ILE A 317 21.43 10.49 8.74
CA ILE A 317 20.20 9.71 8.57
C ILE A 317 19.33 9.85 9.82
N PRO A 318 18.08 10.35 9.70
CA PRO A 318 17.24 10.58 10.86
C PRO A 318 16.68 9.25 11.42
N VAL A 319 17.14 8.87 12.59
CA VAL A 319 16.69 7.69 13.35
C VAL A 319 15.97 8.13 14.62
N SER A 320 14.78 7.55 14.88
CA SER A 320 14.01 7.91 16.08
C SER A 320 14.69 7.40 17.37
N GLN A 321 14.47 8.10 18.49
CA GLN A 321 14.95 7.65 19.80
C GLN A 321 14.30 6.31 20.21
N HIS A 322 13.07 6.04 19.79
CA HIS A 322 12.40 4.77 20.06
C HIS A 322 13.12 3.62 19.37
N LEU A 323 13.52 3.80 18.11
CA LEU A 323 14.27 2.79 17.36
C LEU A 323 15.66 2.60 17.96
N SER A 324 16.43 3.68 18.16
CA SER A 324 17.80 3.62 18.67
C SER A 324 17.90 2.99 20.06
N ARG A 325 16.91 3.22 20.94
CA ARG A 325 16.90 2.62 22.28
C ARG A 325 16.49 1.16 22.27
N THR A 326 15.59 0.76 21.35
CA THR A 326 15.10 -0.62 21.25
C THR A 326 16.08 -1.52 20.49
N PHE A 327 16.76 -0.97 19.47
CA PHE A 327 17.70 -1.68 18.60
C PHE A 327 19.00 -0.89 18.44
N PRO A 328 19.80 -0.69 19.51
CA PRO A 328 20.95 0.22 19.50
C PRO A 328 22.03 -0.18 18.46
N GLU A 329 22.17 -1.46 18.16
CA GLU A 329 23.16 -1.97 17.21
C GLU A 329 22.64 -2.00 15.77
N ASP A 330 21.32 -2.14 15.57
CA ASP A 330 20.69 -2.38 14.29
C ASP A 330 19.96 -1.14 13.73
N ALA A 331 19.73 -0.11 14.55
CA ALA A 331 18.87 1.02 14.20
C ALA A 331 19.24 1.72 12.89
N VAL A 332 20.55 1.94 12.66
CA VAL A 332 21.05 2.56 11.43
C VAL A 332 20.88 1.61 10.23
N ALA A 333 21.17 0.33 10.40
CA ALA A 333 20.97 -0.66 9.35
C ALA A 333 19.49 -0.79 8.96
N MET A 334 18.57 -0.71 9.95
CA MET A 334 17.13 -0.66 9.70
C MET A 334 16.72 0.63 8.97
N ALA A 335 17.33 1.77 9.28
CA ALA A 335 17.04 3.03 8.60
C ALA A 335 17.55 3.07 7.15
N VAL A 336 18.61 2.32 6.84
CA VAL A 336 19.19 2.23 5.49
C VAL A 336 18.47 1.19 4.63
N GLY A 337 18.21 0.01 5.17
CA GLY A 337 17.71 -1.13 4.40
C GLY A 337 16.28 -1.57 4.75
N GLY A 338 15.68 -1.01 5.81
CA GLY A 338 14.31 -1.33 6.19
C GLY A 338 13.30 -0.61 5.31
N GLY A 339 12.34 -1.37 4.78
CA GLY A 339 11.24 -0.82 3.97
C GLY A 339 10.03 -0.39 4.81
N GLU A 340 8.99 0.08 4.10
CA GLU A 340 7.65 0.39 4.58
C GLU A 340 7.55 1.61 5.52
N ASP A 341 8.55 2.51 5.51
CA ASP A 341 8.48 3.77 6.27
C ASP A 341 7.49 4.76 5.63
N TYR A 342 7.28 4.68 4.29
CA TYR A 342 6.39 5.56 3.52
C TYR A 342 6.63 7.05 3.77
N GLU A 343 7.89 7.40 4.07
CA GLU A 343 8.40 8.76 4.07
C GLU A 343 8.79 9.16 2.65
N LEU A 344 8.95 10.46 2.36
CA LEU A 344 9.41 10.92 1.05
C LEU A 344 10.92 11.18 1.07
N LEU A 345 11.61 10.59 0.11
CA LEU A 345 12.94 10.99 -0.34
C LEU A 345 12.77 11.94 -1.52
N PHE A 346 13.41 13.09 -1.49
CA PHE A 346 13.37 14.04 -2.59
C PHE A 346 14.72 14.72 -2.80
N THR A 347 14.92 15.25 -4.00
CA THR A 347 16.16 15.93 -4.34
C THR A 347 15.90 17.31 -4.94
N GLY A 348 16.84 18.22 -4.72
CA GLY A 348 16.75 19.55 -5.28
C GLY A 348 17.87 20.48 -4.88
N PRO A 349 17.96 21.67 -5.54
CA PRO A 349 18.94 22.68 -5.21
C PRO A 349 18.83 23.16 -3.76
N VAL A 350 19.99 23.45 -3.12
CA VAL A 350 20.10 23.90 -1.72
C VAL A 350 19.03 24.93 -1.35
N GLY A 351 18.92 26.03 -2.10
CA GLY A 351 17.98 27.13 -1.76
C GLY A 351 16.51 26.74 -1.91
N ILE A 352 16.16 25.65 -2.62
CA ILE A 352 14.79 25.13 -2.68
C ILE A 352 14.53 24.21 -1.51
N VAL A 353 15.44 23.28 -1.23
CA VAL A 353 15.35 22.37 -0.08
C VAL A 353 15.23 23.15 1.23
N ASP A 354 16.04 24.20 1.43
CA ASP A 354 15.97 25.04 2.63
C ASP A 354 14.61 25.75 2.79
N ARG A 355 13.95 26.13 1.69
CA ARG A 355 12.58 26.70 1.76
C ARG A 355 11.52 25.69 2.17
N VAL A 356 11.74 24.40 1.94
CA VAL A 356 10.82 23.33 2.35
C VAL A 356 11.02 23.02 3.83
N ARG A 357 12.26 23.04 4.31
CA ARG A 357 12.60 22.79 5.73
C ARG A 357 11.89 23.81 6.63
N GLY A 358 11.34 23.33 7.72
CA GLY A 358 10.65 24.17 8.71
C GLY A 358 9.25 24.65 8.35
N ARG A 359 8.70 24.24 7.19
CA ARG A 359 7.31 24.55 6.81
C ARG A 359 6.29 23.53 7.30
N PHE A 360 6.76 22.35 7.69
CA PHE A 360 5.94 21.24 8.11
C PHE A 360 6.23 20.88 9.56
N ALA A 361 5.26 20.31 10.24
CA ALA A 361 5.47 19.72 11.57
C ALA A 361 6.39 18.50 11.52
N ILE A 362 6.50 17.85 10.35
CA ILE A 362 7.38 16.72 10.11
C ILE A 362 8.79 17.25 9.84
N PRO A 363 9.84 16.73 10.53
CA PRO A 363 11.22 17.07 10.22
C PRO A 363 11.59 16.74 8.78
N ILE A 364 12.34 17.64 8.14
CA ILE A 364 12.98 17.40 6.84
C ILE A 364 14.49 17.43 7.07
N THR A 365 15.16 16.32 6.78
CA THR A 365 16.59 16.15 7.03
C THR A 365 17.34 15.99 5.70
N VAL A 366 18.37 16.82 5.49
CA VAL A 366 19.33 16.64 4.39
C VAL A 366 20.32 15.57 4.83
N ILE A 367 20.45 14.52 4.02
CA ILE A 367 21.28 13.35 4.33
C ILE A 367 22.49 13.19 3.39
N GLY A 368 22.54 13.96 2.30
CA GLY A 368 23.60 13.82 1.32
C GLY A 368 23.39 14.67 0.08
N SER A 369 24.09 14.32 -0.99
CA SER A 369 24.01 14.99 -2.28
C SER A 369 24.20 14.02 -3.45
N LEU A 370 23.72 14.44 -4.62
CA LEU A 370 23.91 13.76 -5.90
C LEU A 370 25.09 14.35 -6.65
N ALA A 371 25.76 13.50 -7.41
CA ALA A 371 26.84 13.91 -8.30
C ALA A 371 26.84 13.08 -9.58
N ASP A 372 27.47 13.60 -10.63
CA ASP A 372 27.74 12.85 -11.85
C ASP A 372 28.65 11.64 -11.50
N ASP A 373 28.09 10.44 -11.62
CA ASP A 373 28.81 9.17 -11.46
C ASP A 373 28.28 8.19 -12.53
N PRO A 374 29.06 7.91 -13.59
CA PRO A 374 28.65 6.94 -14.62
C PRO A 374 28.31 5.55 -14.09
N ALA A 375 28.86 5.18 -12.93
CA ALA A 375 28.54 3.91 -12.26
C ALA A 375 27.26 3.98 -11.41
N ARG A 376 26.64 5.16 -11.25
CA ARG A 376 25.37 5.39 -10.54
C ARG A 376 25.34 4.80 -9.13
N ARG A 377 26.48 4.85 -8.43
CA ARG A 377 26.64 4.22 -7.11
C ARG A 377 25.97 5.04 -6.02
N VAL A 378 25.32 4.35 -5.10
CA VAL A 378 24.90 4.92 -3.82
C VAL A 378 25.96 4.57 -2.79
N ARG A 379 26.63 5.58 -2.24
CA ARG A 379 27.68 5.42 -1.24
C ARG A 379 27.21 5.99 0.09
N PHE A 380 27.38 5.21 1.15
CA PHE A 380 27.17 5.64 2.52
C PHE A 380 28.54 5.91 3.12
N VAL A 381 28.74 7.09 3.72
CA VAL A 381 30.04 7.48 4.29
C VAL A 381 29.89 7.90 5.75
N ASP A 382 30.93 7.64 6.54
CA ASP A 382 31.06 8.16 7.91
C ASP A 382 31.51 9.63 7.92
N ASP A 383 31.73 10.18 9.13
CA ASP A 383 32.19 11.56 9.32
C ASP A 383 33.63 11.80 8.80
N ALA A 384 34.42 10.74 8.63
CA ALA A 384 35.75 10.80 8.05
C ALA A 384 35.73 10.68 6.51
N GLY A 385 34.54 10.48 5.92
CA GLY A 385 34.35 10.26 4.49
C GLY A 385 34.69 8.84 4.03
N GLN A 386 34.88 7.90 4.96
CA GLN A 386 35.13 6.50 4.63
C GLN A 386 33.80 5.79 4.33
N GLU A 387 33.81 4.92 3.32
CA GLU A 387 32.64 4.18 2.90
C GLU A 387 32.24 3.13 3.94
N VAL A 388 30.98 3.14 4.31
CA VAL A 388 30.33 2.19 5.23
C VAL A 388 29.47 1.26 4.42
N SER A 389 29.70 -0.05 4.57
CA SER A 389 28.88 -1.08 3.90
C SER A 389 27.78 -1.60 4.83
N PHE A 390 26.58 -1.72 4.30
CA PHE A 390 25.46 -2.35 4.97
C PHE A 390 25.14 -3.71 4.35
N ALA A 391 24.86 -4.72 5.17
CA ALA A 391 24.57 -6.07 4.70
C ALA A 391 23.22 -6.20 3.97
N THR A 392 22.31 -5.25 4.18
CA THR A 392 20.96 -5.22 3.61
C THR A 392 20.90 -4.26 2.42
N ALA A 393 20.57 -4.80 1.25
CA ALA A 393 20.47 -4.04 -0.01
C ALA A 393 19.03 -3.54 -0.34
N GLY A 394 18.09 -3.58 0.63
CA GLY A 394 16.66 -3.33 0.39
C GLY A 394 15.86 -4.63 0.18
N TRP A 395 14.54 -4.49 0.05
CA TRP A 395 13.63 -5.63 -0.18
C TRP A 395 13.59 -5.99 -1.68
N ASP A 396 13.63 -7.29 -1.98
CA ASP A 396 13.40 -7.85 -3.32
C ASP A 396 12.55 -9.12 -3.20
N HIS A 397 11.36 -9.12 -3.79
CA HIS A 397 10.40 -10.23 -3.76
C HIS A 397 10.93 -11.55 -4.33
N PHE A 398 11.94 -11.51 -5.20
CA PHE A 398 12.47 -12.66 -5.94
C PHE A 398 13.92 -13.01 -5.58
N ALA A 399 14.64 -12.12 -4.90
CA ALA A 399 15.93 -12.46 -4.31
C ALA A 399 15.68 -13.34 -3.09
N GLY A 400 15.85 -14.64 -3.20
CA GLY A 400 15.54 -15.66 -2.19
C GLY A 400 16.06 -15.30 -0.80
N GLY A 401 15.20 -14.78 0.07
CA GLY A 401 15.51 -14.38 1.43
C GLY A 401 14.24 -14.19 2.25
N ALA A 402 14.10 -15.05 3.27
CA ALA A 402 13.24 -14.93 4.44
C ALA A 402 11.76 -14.62 4.17
N SER A 403 10.98 -15.65 3.89
CA SER A 403 9.57 -15.65 4.28
C SER A 403 9.48 -15.41 5.79
N LEU A 404 8.43 -14.71 6.26
CA LEU A 404 8.14 -14.47 7.68
C LEU A 404 7.87 -15.78 8.48
N HIS A 405 8.35 -16.93 8.00
CA HIS A 405 8.20 -18.21 8.66
C HIS A 405 9.03 -18.22 9.94
N THR A 406 8.36 -18.09 11.06
CA THR A 406 8.87 -18.48 12.38
C THR A 406 9.37 -19.91 12.29
N GLY A 407 10.67 -20.10 12.59
CA GLY A 407 11.29 -21.43 12.58
C GLY A 407 10.54 -22.42 13.44
N GLN A 408 9.95 -23.42 12.82
CA GLN A 408 9.80 -24.71 13.48
C GLN A 408 11.21 -25.33 13.60
N ALA A 409 11.72 -25.34 14.82
CA ALA A 409 12.89 -26.12 15.19
C ALA A 409 12.61 -27.57 14.78
N GLY A 410 13.31 -28.02 13.74
CA GLY A 410 13.36 -29.43 13.37
C GLY A 410 13.91 -30.23 14.52
N GLY A 411 13.04 -30.96 15.22
CA GLY A 411 13.44 -32.03 16.11
C GLY A 411 14.16 -33.08 15.30
N ALA A 412 15.46 -33.19 15.51
CA ALA A 412 16.20 -34.35 15.15
C ALA A 412 15.71 -35.52 16.00
N ASP A 413 15.15 -36.54 15.38
CA ASP A 413 15.14 -37.89 15.96
C ASP A 413 15.53 -38.94 14.94
N ARG A 414 16.46 -39.72 15.37
CA ARG A 414 17.27 -40.87 15.01
C ARG A 414 16.72 -41.81 13.91
#